data_a2bf6b4d8b0c7c31c8aabaf1e5c81dc1
#
_entry.id   a2bf6b4d8b0c7c31c8aabaf1e5c81dc1
#
_cell.length_a   1.000
_cell.length_b   1.000
_cell.length_c   1.000
_cell.angle_alpha   90.00
_cell.angle_beta   90.00
_cell.angle_gamma   90.00
#
_symmetry.space_group_name_H-M   'P 1'
#
loop_
_entity.id
_entity.type
_entity.pdbx_description
1 polymer ?
#
loop_
_entity_poly.entity_id
_entity_poly.type
_entity_poly.pdbx_seq_one_letter_code
_entity_poly.pdbx_strand_id
1 'polypeptide(L)'
;MLVGPALLAGFFRIAERLEDGAVPGPADVLEGFRRCPRGIWVIAVFCTFIFMVWITDAATLYAFMVGRLPVPLAAILPPPDSVWAFAAWSSLMGSAMALIIFAVSAFSVPLLYEGRASLIPAVVASVRTVFRSPLATVAWALLLSVSVMGAILLLPLFPVVFPVLAFASRALYRRAFPTGATAA
;
A
#
# COMPACT_ATOMS: atom_id res chain seq x y z
N MET A 1 -0.45 4.81 7.45
CA MET A 1 0.64 4.79 6.45
C MET A 1 1.97 4.45 7.10
N LEU A 2 2.44 5.15 8.13
CA LEU A 2 3.75 4.92 8.75
C LEU A 2 3.92 3.49 9.31
N VAL A 3 2.88 2.96 9.93
CA VAL A 3 2.89 1.63 10.59
C VAL A 3 2.61 0.48 9.61
N GLY A 4 2.00 0.76 8.45
CA GLY A 4 1.61 -0.26 7.47
C GLY A 4 2.76 -1.18 7.00
N PRO A 5 3.88 -0.63 6.50
CA PRO A 5 5.00 -1.45 6.07
C PRO A 5 5.63 -2.27 7.20
N ALA A 6 5.62 -1.73 8.43
CA ALA A 6 6.15 -2.44 9.60
C ALA A 6 5.21 -3.56 10.08
N LEU A 7 3.89 -3.36 9.99
CA LEU A 7 2.91 -4.43 10.21
C LEU A 7 3.05 -5.53 9.17
N LEU A 8 3.30 -5.18 7.91
CA LEU A 8 3.54 -6.15 6.86
C LEU A 8 4.77 -7.04 7.16
N ALA A 9 5.83 -6.47 7.73
CA ALA A 9 6.99 -7.22 8.22
C ALA A 9 6.61 -8.24 9.31
N GLY A 10 5.69 -7.90 10.20
CA GLY A 10 5.13 -8.82 11.19
C GLY A 10 4.42 -10.02 10.54
N PHE A 11 3.63 -9.79 9.49
CA PHE A 11 2.96 -10.88 8.76
C PHE A 11 3.93 -11.72 7.94
N PHE A 12 5.00 -11.14 7.43
CA PHE A 12 6.07 -11.92 6.79
C PHE A 12 6.74 -12.88 7.77
N ARG A 13 6.93 -12.46 9.03
CA ARG A 13 7.45 -13.34 10.09
C ARG A 13 6.52 -14.51 10.39
N ILE A 14 5.21 -14.26 10.45
CA ILE A 14 4.21 -15.33 10.58
C ILE A 14 4.31 -16.31 9.41
N ALA A 15 4.43 -15.81 8.18
CA ALA A 15 4.55 -16.65 6.99
C ALA A 15 5.81 -17.53 7.03
N GLU A 16 6.95 -17.01 7.50
CA GLU A 16 8.18 -17.79 7.70
C GLU A 16 7.97 -18.91 8.72
N ARG A 17 7.37 -18.60 9.88
CA ARG A 17 7.07 -19.59 10.92
C ARG A 17 6.18 -20.72 10.42
N LEU A 18 5.14 -20.38 9.63
CA LEU A 18 4.26 -21.38 9.03
C LEU A 18 5.00 -22.28 8.03
N GLU A 19 5.92 -21.72 7.25
CA GLU A 19 6.76 -22.50 6.33
C GLU A 19 7.72 -23.45 7.07
N ASP A 20 8.21 -23.02 8.24
CA ASP A 20 9.06 -23.83 9.12
C ASP A 20 8.25 -24.88 9.92
N GLY A 21 6.93 -24.97 9.72
CA GLY A 21 6.05 -25.89 10.43
C GLY A 21 5.78 -25.53 11.88
N ALA A 22 6.16 -24.33 12.32
CA ALA A 22 5.91 -23.82 13.66
C ALA A 22 4.52 -23.16 13.78
N VAL A 23 3.90 -23.27 14.95
CA VAL A 23 2.64 -22.58 15.23
C VAL A 23 2.93 -21.10 15.49
N PRO A 24 2.43 -20.17 14.66
CA PRO A 24 2.68 -18.75 14.84
C PRO A 24 1.86 -18.20 16.01
N GLY A 25 2.46 -17.30 16.78
CA GLY A 25 1.83 -16.62 17.89
C GLY A 25 1.79 -15.09 17.71
N PRO A 26 1.00 -14.36 18.49
CA PRO A 26 0.96 -12.89 18.43
C PRO A 26 2.33 -12.24 18.74
N ALA A 27 3.19 -12.93 19.47
CA ALA A 27 4.56 -12.50 19.75
C ALA A 27 5.43 -12.43 18.48
N ASP A 28 5.18 -13.28 17.49
CA ASP A 28 5.93 -13.30 16.22
C ASP A 28 5.66 -12.04 15.38
N VAL A 29 4.45 -11.48 15.44
CA VAL A 29 4.12 -10.19 14.79
C VAL A 29 4.96 -9.07 15.40
N LEU A 30 5.04 -9.04 16.73
CA LEU A 30 5.79 -8.02 17.45
C LEU A 30 7.30 -8.16 17.21
N GLU A 31 7.80 -9.40 17.13
CA GLU A 31 9.19 -9.69 16.80
C GLU A 31 9.53 -9.22 15.38
N GLY A 32 8.67 -9.51 14.38
CA GLY A 32 8.83 -9.04 13.01
C GLY A 32 8.85 -7.51 12.92
N PHE A 33 7.99 -6.85 13.69
CA PHE A 33 7.99 -5.39 13.81
C PHE A 33 9.30 -4.85 14.41
N ARG A 34 9.79 -5.45 15.49
CA ARG A 34 11.03 -5.01 16.18
C ARG A 34 12.29 -5.24 15.34
N ARG A 35 12.30 -6.29 14.52
CA ARG A 35 13.42 -6.62 13.62
C ARG A 35 13.34 -5.94 12.26
N CYS A 36 12.35 -5.04 12.07
CA CYS A 36 12.13 -4.34 10.82
C CYS A 36 13.37 -3.54 10.39
N PRO A 37 13.95 -3.80 9.21
CA PRO A 37 15.12 -3.08 8.72
C PRO A 37 14.88 -1.57 8.62
N ARG A 38 15.90 -0.77 8.90
CA ARG A 38 15.82 0.71 8.81
C ARG A 38 15.36 1.19 7.45
N GLY A 39 15.70 0.49 6.37
CA GLY A 39 15.26 0.83 5.01
C GLY A 39 13.74 0.82 4.84
N ILE A 40 13.02 -0.06 5.54
CA ILE A 40 11.55 -0.09 5.50
C ILE A 40 10.95 1.15 6.15
N TRP A 41 11.56 1.65 7.23
CA TRP A 41 11.13 2.90 7.86
C TRP A 41 11.34 4.11 6.95
N VAL A 42 12.43 4.15 6.18
CA VAL A 42 12.67 5.20 5.18
C VAL A 42 11.56 5.20 4.12
N ILE A 43 11.20 4.03 3.60
CA ILE A 43 10.09 3.89 2.65
C ILE A 43 8.78 4.31 3.30
N ALA A 44 8.51 3.91 4.54
CA ALA A 44 7.30 4.27 5.26
C ALA A 44 7.17 5.80 5.44
N VAL A 45 8.26 6.48 5.79
CA VAL A 45 8.30 7.95 5.90
C VAL A 45 8.05 8.60 4.54
N PHE A 46 8.71 8.12 3.48
CA PHE A 46 8.50 8.62 2.11
C PHE A 46 7.04 8.46 1.67
N CYS A 47 6.46 7.27 1.84
CA CYS A 47 5.06 7.01 1.49
C CYS A 47 4.10 7.89 2.30
N THR A 48 4.39 8.10 3.59
CA THR A 48 3.60 9.00 4.45
C THR A 48 3.70 10.44 3.98
N PHE A 49 4.88 10.90 3.58
CA PHE A 49 5.07 12.25 3.04
C PHE A 49 4.23 12.46 1.77
N ILE A 50 4.31 11.55 0.78
CA ILE A 50 3.51 11.63 -0.45
C ILE A 50 2.01 11.61 -0.12
N PHE A 51 1.58 10.78 0.83
CA PHE A 51 0.18 10.76 1.27
C PHE A 51 -0.26 12.08 1.92
N MET A 52 0.60 12.72 2.71
CA MET A 52 0.31 14.03 3.31
C MET A 52 0.20 15.12 2.25
N VAL A 53 1.06 15.10 1.23
CA VAL A 53 0.95 16.01 0.08
C VAL A 53 -0.42 15.84 -0.57
N TRP A 54 -0.83 14.59 -0.87
CA TRP A 54 -2.15 14.35 -1.47
C TRP A 54 -3.31 14.84 -0.61
N ILE A 55 -3.28 14.61 0.72
CA ILE A 55 -4.35 15.12 1.62
C ILE A 55 -4.42 16.65 1.57
N THR A 56 -3.28 17.32 1.58
CA THR A 56 -3.21 18.77 1.53
C THR A 56 -3.78 19.31 0.20
N ASP A 57 -3.40 18.68 -0.91
CA ASP A 57 -3.91 19.04 -2.24
C ASP A 57 -5.42 18.81 -2.34
N ALA A 58 -5.90 17.65 -1.86
CA ALA A 58 -7.33 17.34 -1.84
C ALA A 58 -8.13 18.30 -0.96
N ALA A 59 -7.61 18.68 0.21
CA ALA A 59 -8.23 19.66 1.09
C ALA A 59 -8.29 21.06 0.44
N THR A 60 -7.22 21.46 -0.23
CA THR A 60 -7.16 22.73 -0.97
C THR A 60 -8.17 22.74 -2.12
N LEU A 61 -8.20 21.68 -2.91
CA LEU A 61 -9.14 21.52 -4.03
C LEU A 61 -10.59 21.53 -3.54
N TYR A 62 -10.86 20.84 -2.42
CA TYR A 62 -12.18 20.88 -1.77
C TYR A 62 -12.58 22.30 -1.36
N ALA A 63 -11.68 23.03 -0.71
CA ALA A 63 -11.95 24.40 -0.27
C ALA A 63 -12.26 25.33 -1.44
N PHE A 64 -11.61 25.16 -2.60
CA PHE A 64 -11.87 25.95 -3.80
C PHE A 64 -13.15 25.56 -4.53
N MET A 65 -13.45 24.28 -4.67
CA MET A 65 -14.53 23.79 -5.53
C MET A 65 -15.85 23.59 -4.78
N VAL A 66 -15.80 23.20 -3.51
CA VAL A 66 -16.96 22.76 -2.72
C VAL A 66 -17.19 23.65 -1.49
N GLY A 67 -16.13 24.07 -0.82
CA GLY A 67 -16.18 24.73 0.49
C GLY A 67 -16.95 26.06 0.57
N ARG A 68 -17.44 26.60 -0.55
CA ARG A 68 -18.24 27.82 -0.61
C ARG A 68 -19.73 27.54 -0.79
N LEU A 69 -20.14 26.30 -0.91
CA LEU A 69 -21.55 25.97 -1.08
C LEU A 69 -22.19 25.83 0.31
N PRO A 70 -23.22 26.66 0.64
CA PRO A 70 -24.10 26.38 1.75
C PRO A 70 -24.84 25.08 1.38
N VAL A 71 -24.46 23.95 1.95
CA VAL A 71 -25.09 22.65 1.67
C VAL A 71 -26.18 22.42 2.72
N PRO A 72 -27.45 22.77 2.49
CA PRO A 72 -28.53 22.18 3.24
C PRO A 72 -28.54 20.67 2.94
N LEU A 73 -28.80 19.87 3.96
CA LEU A 73 -28.81 18.40 3.86
C LEU A 73 -29.68 17.85 2.71
N ALA A 74 -30.66 18.62 2.27
CA ALA A 74 -31.55 18.32 1.13
C ALA A 74 -30.91 18.52 -0.26
N ALA A 75 -29.75 19.16 -0.37
CA ALA A 75 -29.05 19.37 -1.64
C ALA A 75 -27.99 18.27 -1.96
N ILE A 76 -27.99 17.19 -1.20
CA ILE A 76 -27.02 16.08 -1.39
C ILE A 76 -27.39 15.18 -2.58
N LEU A 77 -28.63 15.31 -3.11
CA LEU A 77 -29.10 14.45 -4.22
C LEU A 77 -29.93 15.29 -5.23
N PRO A 78 -29.47 15.46 -6.48
CA PRO A 78 -28.17 15.09 -7.05
C PRO A 78 -27.04 16.03 -6.60
N PRO A 79 -25.80 15.50 -6.43
CA PRO A 79 -24.68 16.34 -6.03
C PRO A 79 -24.38 17.38 -7.10
N PRO A 80 -24.04 18.65 -6.70
CA PRO A 80 -23.69 19.71 -7.63
C PRO A 80 -22.52 19.32 -8.56
N ASP A 81 -22.45 19.88 -9.77
CA ASP A 81 -21.38 19.61 -10.74
C ASP A 81 -19.98 19.86 -10.15
N SER A 82 -19.85 20.82 -9.23
CA SER A 82 -18.60 21.08 -8.52
C SER A 82 -18.14 19.91 -7.65
N VAL A 83 -19.05 19.12 -7.08
CA VAL A 83 -18.72 17.91 -6.30
C VAL A 83 -18.23 16.81 -7.23
N TRP A 84 -18.85 16.63 -8.39
CA TRP A 84 -18.39 15.68 -9.39
C TRP A 84 -17.02 16.05 -9.96
N ALA A 85 -16.81 17.32 -10.27
CA ALA A 85 -15.51 17.81 -10.73
C ALA A 85 -14.43 17.64 -9.65
N PHE A 86 -14.74 17.97 -8.39
CA PHE A 86 -13.83 17.70 -7.26
C PHE A 86 -13.50 16.22 -7.15
N ALA A 87 -14.49 15.33 -7.19
CA ALA A 87 -14.28 13.88 -7.09
C ALA A 87 -13.40 13.38 -8.24
N ALA A 88 -13.62 13.85 -9.48
CA ALA A 88 -12.84 13.47 -10.64
C ALA A 88 -11.37 13.91 -10.51
N TRP A 89 -11.11 15.17 -10.21
CA TRP A 89 -9.75 15.70 -10.06
C TRP A 89 -9.03 15.10 -8.86
N SER A 90 -9.70 14.96 -7.73
CA SER A 90 -9.14 14.36 -6.51
C SER A 90 -8.80 12.89 -6.72
N SER A 91 -9.65 12.15 -7.44
CA SER A 91 -9.41 10.75 -7.80
C SER A 91 -8.24 10.60 -8.77
N LEU A 92 -8.13 11.48 -9.77
CA LEU A 92 -7.03 11.48 -10.72
C LEU A 92 -5.68 11.70 -10.01
N MET A 93 -5.60 12.76 -9.20
CA MET A 93 -4.40 13.07 -8.40
C MET A 93 -4.09 11.95 -7.40
N GLY A 94 -5.11 11.46 -6.68
CA GLY A 94 -4.97 10.34 -5.74
C GLY A 94 -4.46 9.07 -6.41
N SER A 95 -4.94 8.76 -7.62
CA SER A 95 -4.48 7.60 -8.39
C SER A 95 -3.01 7.73 -8.79
N ALA A 96 -2.57 8.92 -9.21
CA ALA A 96 -1.17 9.17 -9.53
C ALA A 96 -0.27 9.00 -8.30
N MET A 97 -0.65 9.58 -7.15
CA MET A 97 0.10 9.44 -5.90
C MET A 97 0.10 7.99 -5.39
N ALA A 98 -1.04 7.29 -5.48
CA ALA A 98 -1.15 5.88 -5.13
C ALA A 98 -0.23 5.00 -6.00
N LEU A 99 -0.13 5.30 -7.30
CA LEU A 99 0.77 4.59 -8.20
C LEU A 99 2.25 4.80 -7.82
N ILE A 100 2.64 6.01 -7.45
CA ILE A 100 4.00 6.32 -6.98
C ILE A 100 4.29 5.53 -5.68
N ILE A 101 3.40 5.61 -4.70
CA ILE A 101 3.54 4.87 -3.43
C ILE A 101 3.65 3.37 -3.71
N PHE A 102 2.78 2.84 -4.56
CA PHE A 102 2.77 1.43 -4.92
C PHE A 102 4.07 1.02 -5.64
N ALA A 103 4.51 1.79 -6.64
CA ALA A 103 5.73 1.51 -7.39
C ALA A 103 6.97 1.47 -6.49
N VAL A 104 7.04 2.37 -5.50
CA VAL A 104 8.16 2.42 -4.55
C VAL A 104 8.08 1.30 -3.53
N SER A 105 6.88 0.95 -3.00
CA SER A 105 6.75 0.07 -1.83
C SER A 105 6.49 -1.40 -2.16
N ALA A 106 5.83 -1.71 -3.29
CA ALA A 106 5.27 -3.04 -3.56
C ALA A 106 6.28 -4.19 -3.47
N PHE A 107 7.46 -4.02 -4.04
CA PHE A 107 8.50 -5.04 -4.04
C PHE A 107 9.73 -4.67 -3.21
N SER A 108 9.93 -3.39 -2.90
CA SER A 108 11.08 -2.97 -2.10
C SER A 108 10.95 -3.39 -0.64
N VAL A 109 9.74 -3.38 -0.07
CA VAL A 109 9.50 -3.82 1.31
C VAL A 109 9.92 -5.28 1.53
N PRO A 110 9.43 -6.27 0.73
CA PRO A 110 9.87 -7.65 0.88
C PRO A 110 11.36 -7.86 0.57
N LEU A 111 11.93 -7.16 -0.43
CA LEU A 111 13.37 -7.22 -0.74
C LEU A 111 14.24 -6.76 0.42
N LEU A 112 13.85 -5.69 1.10
CA LEU A 112 14.53 -5.18 2.28
C LEU A 112 14.34 -6.08 3.49
N TYR A 113 13.15 -6.65 3.67
CA TYR A 113 12.85 -7.57 4.77
C TYR A 113 13.69 -8.83 4.70
N GLU A 114 13.83 -9.41 3.50
CA GLU A 114 14.67 -10.59 3.27
C GLU A 114 16.17 -10.26 3.22
N GLY A 115 16.57 -9.00 3.34
CA GLY A 115 17.98 -8.58 3.29
C GLY A 115 18.65 -8.80 1.93
N ARG A 116 17.88 -9.02 0.85
CA ARG A 116 18.39 -9.35 -0.49
C ARG A 116 18.93 -8.12 -1.24
N ALA A 117 18.56 -6.93 -0.83
CA ALA A 117 19.03 -5.69 -1.44
C ALA A 117 19.12 -4.56 -0.41
N SER A 118 19.99 -3.60 -0.64
CA SER A 118 19.98 -2.32 0.08
C SER A 118 18.87 -1.41 -0.44
N LEU A 119 18.60 -0.29 0.25
CA LEU A 119 17.45 0.57 0.00
C LEU A 119 17.32 1.00 -1.47
N ILE A 120 18.40 1.54 -2.05
CA ILE A 120 18.35 2.08 -3.42
C ILE A 120 18.11 0.98 -4.47
N PRO A 121 18.88 -0.12 -4.51
CA PRO A 121 18.61 -1.23 -5.42
C PRO A 121 17.22 -1.84 -5.25
N ALA A 122 16.71 -1.93 -4.00
CA ALA A 122 15.36 -2.46 -3.75
C ALA A 122 14.27 -1.57 -4.38
N VAL A 123 14.38 -0.25 -4.22
CA VAL A 123 13.43 0.70 -4.82
C VAL A 123 13.53 0.67 -6.35
N VAL A 124 14.72 0.68 -6.92
CA VAL A 124 14.93 0.59 -8.38
C VAL A 124 14.34 -0.69 -8.93
N ALA A 125 14.59 -1.83 -8.28
CA ALA A 125 14.03 -3.12 -8.67
C ALA A 125 12.49 -3.11 -8.62
N SER A 126 11.90 -2.52 -7.57
CA SER A 126 10.45 -2.39 -7.43
C SER A 126 9.84 -1.57 -8.57
N VAL A 127 10.36 -0.37 -8.80
CA VAL A 127 9.89 0.52 -9.88
C VAL A 127 10.04 -0.17 -11.24
N ARG A 128 11.21 -0.76 -11.53
CA ARG A 128 11.45 -1.46 -12.79
C ARG A 128 10.49 -2.62 -13.01
N THR A 129 10.19 -3.40 -11.97
CA THR A 129 9.25 -4.53 -12.07
C THR A 129 7.82 -4.05 -12.35
N VAL A 130 7.39 -2.99 -11.68
CA VAL A 130 6.08 -2.36 -11.88
C VAL A 130 5.91 -1.91 -13.33
N PHE A 131 6.89 -1.21 -13.89
CA PHE A 131 6.82 -0.70 -15.28
C PHE A 131 7.09 -1.77 -16.36
N ARG A 132 7.70 -2.89 -16.00
CA ARG A 132 7.94 -4.00 -16.93
C ARG A 132 6.67 -4.81 -17.24
N SER A 133 5.73 -4.87 -16.29
CA SER A 133 4.47 -5.60 -16.44
C SER A 133 3.29 -4.74 -15.98
N PRO A 134 2.96 -3.63 -16.67
CA PRO A 134 2.01 -2.65 -16.18
C PRO A 134 0.60 -3.22 -16.00
N LEU A 135 0.13 -4.08 -16.90
CA LEU A 135 -1.19 -4.70 -16.81
C LEU A 135 -1.34 -5.57 -15.56
N ALA A 136 -0.37 -6.44 -15.29
CA ALA A 136 -0.39 -7.29 -14.10
C ALA A 136 -0.30 -6.46 -12.82
N THR A 137 0.52 -5.41 -12.84
CA THR A 137 0.71 -4.49 -11.73
C THR A 137 -0.54 -3.68 -11.41
N VAL A 138 -1.20 -3.13 -12.45
CA VAL A 138 -2.46 -2.38 -12.28
C VAL A 138 -3.57 -3.30 -11.80
N ALA A 139 -3.70 -4.50 -12.38
CA ALA A 139 -4.67 -5.49 -11.94
C ALA A 139 -4.48 -5.85 -10.45
N TRP A 140 -3.24 -6.03 -10.01
CA TRP A 140 -2.92 -6.31 -8.61
C TRP A 140 -3.21 -5.10 -7.70
N ALA A 141 -2.85 -3.90 -8.12
CA ALA A 141 -3.13 -2.66 -7.38
C ALA A 141 -4.64 -2.43 -7.21
N LEU A 142 -5.44 -2.67 -8.27
CA LEU A 142 -6.90 -2.60 -8.22
C LEU A 142 -7.48 -3.65 -7.28
N LEU A 143 -7.01 -4.89 -7.36
CA LEU A 143 -7.45 -5.96 -6.46
C LEU A 143 -7.16 -5.60 -4.99
N LEU A 144 -5.96 -5.09 -4.69
CA LEU A 144 -5.62 -4.61 -3.35
C LEU A 144 -6.53 -3.45 -2.91
N SER A 145 -6.75 -2.47 -3.79
CA SER A 145 -7.58 -1.30 -3.47
C SER A 145 -9.03 -1.70 -3.20
N VAL A 146 -9.61 -2.55 -4.04
CA VAL A 146 -10.99 -3.05 -3.85
C VAL A 146 -11.10 -3.90 -2.58
N SER A 147 -10.10 -4.76 -2.31
CA SER A 147 -10.10 -5.60 -1.11
C SER A 147 -9.97 -4.78 0.17
N VAL A 148 -9.11 -3.77 0.18
CA VAL A 148 -8.94 -2.88 1.34
C VAL A 148 -10.19 -2.01 1.53
N MET A 149 -10.75 -1.45 0.45
CA MET A 149 -11.99 -0.67 0.52
C MET A 149 -13.16 -1.52 1.03
N GLY A 150 -13.29 -2.75 0.51
CA GLY A 150 -14.30 -3.70 0.99
C GLY A 150 -14.11 -4.06 2.46
N ALA A 151 -12.86 -4.25 2.89
CA ALA A 151 -12.54 -4.56 4.29
C ALA A 151 -12.81 -3.37 5.24
N ILE A 152 -12.66 -2.12 4.77
CA ILE A 152 -13.02 -0.92 5.55
C ILE A 152 -14.54 -0.80 5.68
N LEU A 153 -15.28 -1.05 4.61
CA LEU A 153 -16.76 -1.02 4.62
C LEU A 153 -17.34 -2.14 5.49
N LEU A 154 -16.68 -3.30 5.53
CA LEU A 154 -17.05 -4.45 6.31
C LEU A 154 -16.02 -4.67 7.42
N LEU A 155 -15.97 -3.76 8.39
CA LEU A 155 -14.99 -3.73 9.49
C LEU A 155 -14.66 -5.10 10.12
N PRO A 156 -15.64 -6.01 10.33
CA PRO A 156 -15.35 -7.35 10.86
C PRO A 156 -14.54 -8.25 9.90
N LEU A 157 -14.48 -7.95 8.60
CA LEU A 157 -13.68 -8.72 7.64
C LEU A 157 -12.21 -8.32 7.61
N PHE A 158 -11.86 -7.16 8.14
CA PHE A 158 -10.50 -6.63 8.11
C PHE A 158 -9.44 -7.60 8.69
N PRO A 159 -9.66 -8.26 9.85
CA PRO A 159 -8.70 -9.21 10.41
C PRO A 159 -8.45 -10.45 9.54
N VAL A 160 -9.40 -10.79 8.66
CA VAL A 160 -9.27 -11.94 7.75
C VAL A 160 -8.66 -11.52 6.41
N VAL A 161 -9.12 -10.41 5.84
CA VAL A 161 -8.67 -9.93 4.52
C VAL A 161 -7.21 -9.49 4.57
N PHE A 162 -6.78 -8.83 5.64
CA PHE A 162 -5.43 -8.29 5.75
C PHE A 162 -4.32 -9.37 5.72
N PRO A 163 -4.40 -10.47 6.50
CA PRO A 163 -3.45 -11.57 6.38
C PRO A 163 -3.45 -12.23 4.99
N VAL A 164 -4.64 -12.45 4.39
CA VAL A 164 -4.75 -13.05 3.06
C VAL A 164 -4.02 -12.20 2.01
N LEU A 165 -4.19 -10.87 2.06
CA LEU A 165 -3.49 -9.96 1.15
C LEU A 165 -1.97 -9.94 1.40
N ALA A 166 -1.53 -10.02 2.66
CA ALA A 166 -0.12 -10.09 3.00
C ALA A 166 0.53 -11.37 2.42
N PHE A 167 -0.10 -12.52 2.57
CA PHE A 167 0.39 -13.78 2.01
C PHE A 167 0.35 -13.80 0.48
N ALA A 168 -0.72 -13.27 -0.13
CA ALA A 168 -0.82 -13.15 -1.58
C ALA A 168 0.26 -12.23 -2.15
N SER A 169 0.54 -11.10 -1.49
CA SER A 169 1.63 -10.18 -1.87
C SER A 169 3.01 -10.87 -1.79
N ARG A 170 3.24 -11.69 -0.76
CA ARG A 170 4.47 -12.49 -0.64
C ARG A 170 4.58 -13.54 -1.75
N ALA A 171 3.49 -14.22 -2.07
CA ALA A 171 3.47 -15.20 -3.16
C ALA A 171 3.76 -14.55 -4.52
N LEU A 172 3.20 -13.38 -4.78
CA LEU A 172 3.48 -12.61 -5.99
C LEU A 172 4.95 -12.16 -6.05
N TYR A 173 5.48 -11.66 -4.94
CA TYR A 173 6.89 -11.28 -4.81
C TYR A 173 7.82 -12.46 -5.13
N ARG A 174 7.58 -13.65 -4.59
CA ARG A 174 8.40 -14.85 -4.85
C ARG A 174 8.37 -15.28 -6.32
N ARG A 175 7.25 -15.06 -7.02
CA ARG A 175 7.18 -15.30 -8.47
C ARG A 175 7.97 -14.28 -9.27
N ALA A 176 7.99 -13.01 -8.83
CA ALA A 176 8.75 -11.95 -9.48
C ALA A 176 10.26 -12.06 -9.23
N PHE A 177 10.64 -12.57 -8.05
CA PHE A 177 12.04 -12.70 -7.60
C PHE A 177 12.31 -14.12 -7.06
N PRO A 178 12.49 -15.14 -7.93
CA PRO A 178 12.76 -16.52 -7.52
C PRO A 178 14.05 -16.59 -6.65
N THR A 179 14.00 -17.43 -5.62
CA THR A 179 15.16 -17.73 -4.74
C THR A 179 16.21 -18.52 -5.51
N GLY A 180 17.08 -17.87 -6.23
CA GLY A 180 18.11 -18.49 -7.08
C GLY A 180 18.65 -17.57 -8.15
N ALA A 181 17.94 -16.49 -8.46
CA ALA A 181 18.45 -15.41 -9.30
C ALA A 181 19.15 -14.38 -8.41
N THR A 182 20.43 -14.53 -8.19
CA THR A 182 21.31 -13.45 -7.74
C THR A 182 21.08 -12.29 -8.71
N ALA A 183 20.66 -11.14 -8.18
CA ALA A 183 20.52 -9.94 -8.98
C ALA A 183 21.90 -9.56 -9.53
N ALA A 184 22.13 -9.86 -10.80
CA ALA A 184 23.23 -9.35 -11.59
C ALA A 184 22.93 -7.93 -12.04
#